data_20e902f7a66c9af17b96c002ec453d81
#
_entry.id   20e902f7a66c9af17b96c002ec453d81
#
_cell.length_a   1.000
_cell.length_b   1.000
_cell.length_c   1.000
_cell.angle_alpha   90.00
_cell.angle_beta   90.00
_cell.angle_gamma   90.00
#
_symmetry.space_group_name_H-M   'P 1'
#
loop_
_entity.id
_entity.type
_entity.pdbx_description
1 polymer ?
#
loop_
_entity_poly.entity_id
_entity_poly.type
_entity_poly.pdbx_seq_one_letter_code
_entity_poly.pdbx_strand_id
1 'polypeptide(L)'
;MTREPILIAGGGIGGAAAALALARQGWPVRVLEQLREFGEIGAGIQLGPNVYKMLETLGLTGAIDATAVRPDALVMRDALDGEIVTRVPLNNAGFAKSFSYPYAVTYRADLHNALIDACNAEPEIELAVAAKVTGFTDSNDGVSVQLEDGGRIEGRALIGADGLWSNVREILIGDGPPRISGHIAYRAVLPATEMPKHLRWNEVV
;
A
#
# COMPACT_ATOMS: atom_id res chain seq x y z
N MET A 1 24.85 -0.20 22.28
CA MET A 1 23.59 -0.96 22.53
C MET A 1 22.77 -0.87 21.24
N THR A 2 22.54 -1.99 20.58
CA THR A 2 21.63 -2.04 19.43
C THR A 2 20.21 -1.72 19.92
N ARG A 3 19.54 -0.79 19.26
CA ARG A 3 18.12 -0.49 19.56
C ARG A 3 17.27 -1.72 19.22
N GLU A 4 16.31 -2.04 20.07
CA GLU A 4 15.30 -3.04 19.71
C GLU A 4 14.50 -2.57 18.51
N PRO A 5 14.16 -3.49 17.57
CA PRO A 5 13.46 -3.12 16.35
C PRO A 5 12.02 -2.68 16.60
N ILE A 6 11.51 -1.83 15.74
CA ILE A 6 10.06 -1.63 15.60
C ILE A 6 9.53 -2.79 14.75
N LEU A 7 8.55 -3.51 15.29
CA LEU A 7 7.90 -4.62 14.60
C LEU A 7 6.71 -4.10 13.78
N ILE A 8 6.54 -4.65 12.57
CA ILE A 8 5.40 -4.32 11.71
C ILE A 8 4.70 -5.63 11.33
N ALA A 9 3.45 -5.79 11.74
CA ALA A 9 2.63 -6.92 11.34
C ALA A 9 2.00 -6.62 9.96
N GLY A 10 2.41 -7.37 8.95
CA GLY A 10 1.96 -7.25 7.56
C GLY A 10 2.94 -6.53 6.65
N GLY A 11 3.33 -7.20 5.56
CA GLY A 11 4.27 -6.71 4.54
C GLY A 11 3.60 -6.15 3.28
N GLY A 12 2.33 -5.75 3.35
CA GLY A 12 1.65 -5.05 2.27
C GLY A 12 2.16 -3.62 2.06
N ILE A 13 1.54 -2.86 1.14
CA ILE A 13 1.92 -1.48 0.80
C ILE A 13 2.08 -0.60 2.05
N GLY A 14 1.14 -0.69 2.99
CA GLY A 14 1.18 0.10 4.22
C GLY A 14 2.35 -0.25 5.12
N GLY A 15 2.62 -1.55 5.34
CA GLY A 15 3.70 -2.02 6.18
C GLY A 15 5.08 -1.73 5.59
N ALA A 16 5.27 -1.96 4.29
CA ALA A 16 6.51 -1.65 3.59
C ALA A 16 6.81 -0.14 3.58
N ALA A 17 5.80 0.70 3.34
CA ALA A 17 5.96 2.15 3.40
C ALA A 17 6.31 2.64 4.82
N ALA A 18 5.69 2.06 5.86
CA ALA A 18 6.00 2.38 7.25
C ALA A 18 7.42 1.94 7.61
N ALA A 19 7.85 0.77 7.15
CA ALA A 19 9.21 0.28 7.35
C ALA A 19 10.26 1.25 6.80
N LEU A 20 10.10 1.67 5.54
CA LEU A 20 11.00 2.65 4.91
C LEU A 20 11.03 3.99 5.66
N ALA A 21 9.85 4.48 6.07
CA ALA A 21 9.75 5.74 6.79
C ALA A 21 10.49 5.69 8.13
N LEU A 22 10.38 4.60 8.86
CA LEU A 22 11.03 4.40 10.15
C LEU A 22 12.54 4.18 10.02
N ALA A 23 12.97 3.36 9.07
CA ALA A 23 14.38 3.10 8.82
C ALA A 23 15.15 4.39 8.48
N ARG A 24 14.55 5.29 7.71
CA ARG A 24 15.09 6.61 7.40
C ARG A 24 15.20 7.56 8.60
N GLN A 25 14.47 7.29 9.67
CA GLN A 25 14.61 7.97 10.96
C GLN A 25 15.62 7.26 11.88
N GLY A 26 16.36 6.25 11.37
CA GLY A 26 17.37 5.51 12.11
C GLY A 26 16.80 4.49 13.10
N TRP A 27 15.60 3.98 12.84
CA TRP A 27 15.02 2.88 13.62
C TRP A 27 15.28 1.55 12.90
N PRO A 28 15.83 0.54 13.58
CA PRO A 28 15.79 -0.82 13.07
C PRO A 28 14.33 -1.29 13.00
N VAL A 29 13.97 -1.97 11.91
CA VAL A 29 12.60 -2.40 11.63
C VAL A 29 12.60 -3.88 11.26
N ARG A 30 11.60 -4.61 11.74
CA ARG A 30 11.32 -5.97 11.31
C ARG A 30 9.88 -6.10 10.85
N VAL A 31 9.71 -6.40 9.57
CA VAL A 31 8.40 -6.63 8.94
C VAL A 31 8.08 -8.12 9.02
N LEU A 32 6.88 -8.45 9.53
CA LEU A 32 6.41 -9.82 9.74
C LEU A 32 5.25 -10.08 8.75
N GLU A 33 5.54 -10.80 7.66
CA GLU A 33 4.56 -11.11 6.61
C GLU A 33 4.09 -12.57 6.76
N GLN A 34 2.76 -12.77 6.73
CA GLN A 34 2.16 -14.11 6.87
C GLN A 34 2.37 -15.02 5.66
N LEU A 35 2.50 -14.45 4.47
CA LEU A 35 2.74 -15.21 3.24
C LEU A 35 4.19 -15.71 3.20
N ARG A 36 4.44 -16.75 2.42
CA ARG A 36 5.78 -17.31 2.21
C ARG A 36 6.66 -16.52 1.28
N GLU A 37 6.06 -15.58 0.56
CA GLU A 37 6.73 -14.64 -0.34
C GLU A 37 5.95 -13.33 -0.37
N PHE A 38 6.63 -12.24 -0.65
CA PHE A 38 5.97 -10.96 -0.88
C PHE A 38 5.33 -10.97 -2.25
N GLY A 39 4.06 -10.60 -2.32
CA GLY A 39 3.31 -10.53 -3.55
C GLY A 39 1.96 -9.88 -3.35
N GLU A 40 1.46 -9.26 -4.38
CA GLU A 40 0.14 -8.64 -4.38
C GLU A 40 -0.67 -9.17 -5.56
N ILE A 41 -1.86 -9.67 -5.26
CA ILE A 41 -2.87 -9.92 -6.29
C ILE A 41 -3.65 -8.62 -6.44
N GLY A 42 -3.56 -7.96 -7.58
CA GLY A 42 -4.18 -6.67 -7.69
C GLY A 42 -4.59 -6.26 -9.07
N ALA A 43 -5.45 -5.25 -9.09
CA ALA A 43 -5.80 -4.44 -10.24
C ALA A 43 -5.01 -3.12 -10.18
N GLY A 44 -5.38 -2.15 -11.00
CA GLY A 44 -4.86 -0.80 -10.92
C GLY A 44 -5.16 -0.14 -9.56
N ILE A 45 -4.24 0.69 -9.12
CA ILE A 45 -4.40 1.56 -7.97
C ILE A 45 -4.18 3.01 -8.40
N GLN A 46 -5.01 3.90 -7.89
CA GLN A 46 -4.93 5.33 -8.17
C GLN A 46 -4.01 6.00 -7.14
N LEU A 47 -3.08 6.79 -7.64
CA LEU A 47 -2.09 7.52 -6.85
C LEU A 47 -2.38 9.03 -6.98
N GLY A 48 -3.01 9.58 -5.96
CA GLY A 48 -3.27 11.02 -5.90
C GLY A 48 -2.00 11.83 -5.57
N PRO A 49 -2.06 13.16 -5.71
CA PRO A 49 -0.93 14.05 -5.40
C PRO A 49 -0.35 13.89 -4.00
N ASN A 50 -1.19 13.58 -3.02
CA ASN A 50 -0.77 13.30 -1.64
C ASN A 50 0.11 12.04 -1.54
N VAL A 51 -0.20 11.01 -2.33
CA VAL A 51 0.61 9.78 -2.39
C VAL A 51 1.95 10.06 -3.07
N TYR A 52 1.97 10.81 -4.17
CA TYR A 52 3.22 11.21 -4.84
C TYR A 52 4.16 11.98 -3.92
N LYS A 53 3.62 12.86 -3.08
CA LYS A 53 4.42 13.53 -2.04
C LYS A 53 5.09 12.54 -1.09
N MET A 54 4.38 11.48 -0.69
CA MET A 54 4.96 10.43 0.15
C MET A 54 6.00 9.61 -0.61
N LEU A 55 5.72 9.26 -1.87
CA LEU A 55 6.68 8.55 -2.73
C LEU A 55 7.96 9.35 -2.94
N GLU A 56 7.89 10.67 -3.09
CA GLU A 56 9.07 11.54 -3.15
C GLU A 56 9.86 11.49 -1.84
N THR A 57 9.19 11.61 -0.69
CA THR A 57 9.81 11.48 0.63
C THR A 57 10.49 10.12 0.80
N LEU A 58 9.89 9.06 0.25
CA LEU A 58 10.44 7.71 0.25
C LEU A 58 11.40 7.44 -0.94
N GLY A 59 11.72 8.44 -1.79
CA GLY A 59 12.63 8.30 -2.93
C GLY A 59 12.16 7.31 -3.99
N LEU A 60 10.85 7.09 -4.12
CA LEU A 60 10.27 6.06 -4.98
C LEU A 60 9.61 6.61 -6.26
N THR A 61 9.58 7.94 -6.44
CA THR A 61 8.92 8.56 -7.61
C THR A 61 9.46 8.03 -8.93
N GLY A 62 10.79 7.85 -9.06
CA GLY A 62 11.39 7.33 -10.29
C GLY A 62 10.97 5.90 -10.62
N ALA A 63 10.89 5.03 -9.62
CA ALA A 63 10.45 3.64 -9.80
C ALA A 63 8.97 3.57 -10.21
N ILE A 64 8.13 4.41 -9.62
CA ILE A 64 6.71 4.46 -9.93
C ILE A 64 6.46 5.09 -11.30
N ASP A 65 7.15 6.19 -11.63
CA ASP A 65 6.99 6.85 -12.93
C ASP A 65 7.42 5.97 -14.12
N ALA A 66 8.24 4.95 -13.88
CA ALA A 66 8.63 3.98 -14.92
C ALA A 66 7.46 3.06 -15.37
N THR A 67 6.47 2.84 -14.51
CA THR A 67 5.35 1.93 -14.78
C THR A 67 3.98 2.61 -14.75
N ALA A 68 3.88 3.77 -14.11
CA ALA A 68 2.62 4.47 -13.93
C ALA A 68 2.13 5.16 -15.22
N VAL A 69 0.82 5.19 -15.38
CA VAL A 69 0.13 5.97 -16.42
C VAL A 69 -0.47 7.22 -15.80
N ARG A 70 -0.32 8.35 -16.47
CA ARG A 70 -0.94 9.62 -16.09
C ARG A 70 -2.19 9.86 -16.93
N PRO A 71 -3.39 9.64 -16.40
CA PRO A 71 -4.63 9.82 -17.14
C PRO A 71 -4.92 11.31 -17.38
N ASP A 72 -5.63 11.60 -18.46
CA ASP A 72 -6.02 12.97 -18.82
C ASP A 72 -7.14 13.51 -17.94
N ALA A 73 -8.02 12.64 -17.45
CA ALA A 73 -9.16 13.02 -16.61
C ALA A 73 -9.66 11.86 -15.74
N LEU A 74 -10.35 12.21 -14.65
CA LEU A 74 -11.31 11.36 -13.97
C LEU A 74 -12.69 11.66 -14.53
N VAL A 75 -13.41 10.61 -14.92
CA VAL A 75 -14.74 10.71 -15.53
C VAL A 75 -15.72 9.85 -14.75
N MET A 76 -16.83 10.44 -14.34
CA MET A 76 -17.96 9.70 -13.79
C MET A 76 -19.08 9.69 -14.83
N ARG A 77 -19.58 8.50 -15.12
CA ARG A 77 -20.69 8.29 -16.05
C ARG A 77 -21.91 7.73 -15.34
N ASP A 78 -23.09 8.07 -15.84
CA ASP A 78 -24.32 7.38 -15.47
C ASP A 78 -24.26 5.94 -16.00
N ALA A 79 -24.58 4.97 -15.14
CA ALA A 79 -24.52 3.56 -15.49
C ALA A 79 -25.67 3.09 -16.39
N LEU A 80 -26.75 3.89 -16.53
CA LEU A 80 -27.94 3.52 -17.31
C LEU A 80 -27.83 3.93 -18.77
N ASP A 81 -27.30 5.13 -19.03
CA ASP A 81 -27.23 5.71 -20.39
C ASP A 81 -25.81 6.02 -20.87
N GLY A 82 -24.81 5.96 -19.96
CA GLY A 82 -23.42 6.24 -20.26
C GLY A 82 -23.07 7.72 -20.36
N GLU A 83 -24.01 8.64 -20.09
CA GLU A 83 -23.78 10.06 -20.12
C GLU A 83 -22.76 10.50 -19.07
N ILE A 84 -21.98 11.56 -19.38
CA ILE A 84 -20.98 12.07 -18.46
C ILE A 84 -21.67 12.91 -17.37
N VAL A 85 -21.63 12.41 -16.14
CA VAL A 85 -22.09 13.14 -14.94
C VAL A 85 -21.09 14.21 -14.55
N THR A 86 -19.79 13.87 -14.55
CA THR A 86 -18.72 14.82 -14.26
C THR A 86 -17.41 14.39 -14.89
N ARG A 87 -16.56 15.39 -15.19
CA ARG A 87 -15.21 15.20 -15.71
C ARG A 87 -14.25 16.15 -15.02
N VAL A 88 -13.23 15.60 -14.36
CA VAL A 88 -12.17 16.35 -13.69
C VAL A 88 -10.89 16.24 -14.51
N PRO A 89 -10.45 17.29 -15.20
CA PRO A 89 -9.19 17.25 -15.94
C PRO A 89 -8.00 17.17 -14.98
N LEU A 90 -7.04 16.29 -15.29
CA LEU A 90 -5.85 16.05 -14.46
C LEU A 90 -4.57 16.62 -15.07
N ASN A 91 -4.57 16.92 -16.37
CA ASN A 91 -3.41 17.36 -17.15
C ASN A 91 -3.39 18.85 -17.51
N ASN A 92 -4.20 19.68 -16.84
CA ASN A 92 -4.31 21.11 -17.14
C ASN A 92 -3.55 22.00 -16.13
N ALA A 93 -3.37 23.26 -16.49
CA ALA A 93 -2.71 24.26 -15.63
C ALA A 93 -3.43 24.50 -14.30
N GLY A 94 -4.76 24.32 -14.24
CA GLY A 94 -5.55 24.46 -13.02
C GLY A 94 -5.23 23.35 -12.02
N PHE A 95 -5.13 22.12 -12.48
CA PHE A 95 -4.72 20.98 -11.64
C PHE A 95 -3.28 21.17 -11.12
N ALA A 96 -2.34 21.48 -12.02
CA ALA A 96 -0.95 21.72 -11.67
C ALA A 96 -0.77 22.89 -10.68
N LYS A 97 -1.60 23.93 -10.77
CA LYS A 97 -1.59 25.06 -9.83
C LYS A 97 -2.14 24.68 -8.45
N SER A 98 -3.15 23.81 -8.41
CA SER A 98 -3.80 23.38 -7.18
C SER A 98 -3.03 22.30 -6.43
N PHE A 99 -2.34 21.45 -7.20
CA PHE A 99 -1.62 20.28 -6.69
C PHE A 99 -0.20 20.27 -7.24
N SER A 100 0.79 20.30 -6.37
CA SER A 100 2.21 20.29 -6.76
C SER A 100 2.70 18.96 -7.35
N TYR A 101 1.90 17.91 -7.24
CA TYR A 101 2.22 16.55 -7.65
C TYR A 101 1.20 16.03 -8.65
N PRO A 102 1.58 15.08 -9.51
CA PRO A 102 0.67 14.50 -10.50
C PRO A 102 -0.36 13.56 -9.86
N TYR A 103 -1.34 13.21 -10.66
CA TYR A 103 -2.20 12.05 -10.46
C TYR A 103 -1.78 10.95 -11.43
N ALA A 104 -1.71 9.72 -10.98
CA ALA A 104 -1.38 8.58 -11.82
C ALA A 104 -2.15 7.31 -11.42
N VAL A 105 -2.07 6.33 -12.29
CA VAL A 105 -2.56 4.97 -12.05
C VAL A 105 -1.41 4.01 -12.30
N THR A 106 -1.20 3.08 -11.41
CA THR A 106 -0.21 2.01 -11.59
C THR A 106 -0.83 0.65 -11.28
N TYR A 107 -0.16 -0.42 -11.68
CA TYR A 107 -0.51 -1.76 -11.22
C TYR A 107 -0.12 -1.89 -9.75
N ARG A 108 -1.00 -2.44 -8.93
CA ARG A 108 -0.79 -2.53 -7.47
C ARG A 108 0.46 -3.32 -7.11
N ALA A 109 0.75 -4.38 -7.89
CA ALA A 109 1.97 -5.16 -7.69
C ALA A 109 3.24 -4.36 -7.97
N ASP A 110 3.24 -3.46 -8.97
CA ASP A 110 4.42 -2.63 -9.27
C ASP A 110 4.73 -1.67 -8.12
N LEU A 111 3.69 -1.06 -7.52
CA LEU A 111 3.86 -0.22 -6.34
C LEU A 111 4.40 -1.02 -5.15
N HIS A 112 3.86 -2.22 -4.92
CA HIS A 112 4.30 -3.08 -3.83
C HIS A 112 5.75 -3.54 -4.03
N ASN A 113 6.09 -4.01 -5.23
CA ASN A 113 7.44 -4.44 -5.58
C ASN A 113 8.46 -3.31 -5.40
N ALA A 114 8.13 -2.09 -5.86
CA ALA A 114 9.01 -0.92 -5.66
C ALA A 114 9.27 -0.62 -4.18
N LEU A 115 8.27 -0.80 -3.32
CA LEU A 115 8.42 -0.67 -1.87
C LEU A 115 9.27 -1.78 -1.26
N ILE A 116 9.03 -3.04 -1.64
CA ILE A 116 9.77 -4.20 -1.14
C ILE A 116 11.23 -4.14 -1.60
N ASP A 117 11.50 -3.77 -2.86
CA ASP A 117 12.86 -3.60 -3.37
C ASP A 117 13.62 -2.52 -2.60
N ALA A 118 12.95 -1.40 -2.29
CA ALA A 118 13.54 -0.35 -1.46
C ALA A 118 13.79 -0.82 -0.02
N CYS A 119 12.86 -1.59 0.57
CA CYS A 119 13.07 -2.19 1.90
C CYS A 119 14.26 -3.15 1.91
N ASN A 120 14.42 -3.99 0.88
CA ASN A 120 15.55 -4.91 0.75
C ASN A 120 16.90 -4.17 0.61
N ALA A 121 16.89 -2.95 0.08
CA ALA A 121 18.09 -2.13 -0.04
C ALA A 121 18.49 -1.40 1.25
N GLU A 122 17.60 -1.34 2.25
CA GLU A 122 17.85 -0.66 3.54
C GLU A 122 18.40 -1.62 4.58
N PRO A 123 19.65 -1.40 5.09
CA PRO A 123 20.26 -2.31 6.07
C PRO A 123 19.51 -2.40 7.40
N GLU A 124 18.74 -1.37 7.76
CA GLU A 124 17.98 -1.31 9.00
C GLU A 124 16.62 -2.05 8.91
N ILE A 125 16.28 -2.64 7.76
CA ILE A 125 15.01 -3.35 7.56
C ILE A 125 15.26 -4.85 7.40
N GLU A 126 14.64 -5.63 8.26
CA GLU A 126 14.53 -7.08 8.12
C GLU A 126 13.13 -7.45 7.62
N LEU A 127 13.06 -8.16 6.50
CA LEU A 127 11.82 -8.69 5.94
C LEU A 127 11.69 -10.18 6.27
N ALA A 128 10.74 -10.54 7.14
CA ALA A 128 10.47 -11.92 7.53
C ALA A 128 9.17 -12.41 6.90
N VAL A 129 9.24 -13.46 6.10
CA VAL A 129 8.08 -14.14 5.50
C VAL A 129 7.67 -15.37 6.35
N ALA A 130 6.49 -15.93 6.09
CA ALA A 130 5.88 -17.01 6.87
C ALA A 130 5.81 -16.68 8.38
N ALA A 131 5.70 -15.40 8.73
CA ALA A 131 5.73 -14.87 10.08
C ALA A 131 4.35 -14.24 10.44
N LYS A 132 3.31 -15.07 10.50
CA LYS A 132 1.96 -14.61 10.81
C LYS A 132 1.84 -14.24 12.29
N VAL A 133 1.53 -12.99 12.56
CA VAL A 133 1.26 -12.48 13.89
C VAL A 133 -0.14 -12.93 14.34
N THR A 134 -0.19 -13.61 15.50
CA THR A 134 -1.45 -14.12 16.09
C THR A 134 -1.81 -13.42 17.39
N GLY A 135 -0.85 -12.73 18.01
CA GLY A 135 -1.07 -12.01 19.24
C GLY A 135 0.11 -11.14 19.64
N PHE A 136 -0.06 -10.34 20.65
CA PHE A 136 1.02 -9.57 21.24
C PHE A 136 0.72 -9.24 22.71
N THR A 137 1.76 -8.93 23.46
CA THR A 137 1.69 -8.40 24.82
C THR A 137 2.50 -7.13 24.87
N ASP A 138 1.89 -6.04 25.33
CA ASP A 138 2.52 -4.74 25.51
C ASP A 138 2.99 -4.58 26.96
N SER A 139 4.12 -3.93 27.16
CA SER A 139 4.72 -3.63 28.44
C SER A 139 5.43 -2.27 28.41
N ASN A 140 5.83 -1.77 29.59
CA ASN A 140 6.61 -0.52 29.67
C ASN A 140 7.97 -0.60 28.98
N ASP A 141 8.51 -1.80 28.83
CA ASP A 141 9.84 -2.04 28.26
C ASP A 141 9.83 -2.32 26.76
N GLY A 142 8.66 -2.64 26.18
CA GLY A 142 8.49 -2.98 24.77
C GLY A 142 7.32 -3.90 24.50
N VAL A 143 7.32 -4.55 23.35
CA VAL A 143 6.26 -5.45 22.90
C VAL A 143 6.82 -6.85 22.62
N SER A 144 6.08 -7.87 23.02
CA SER A 144 6.33 -9.29 22.67
C SER A 144 5.23 -9.77 21.73
N VAL A 145 5.61 -10.12 20.49
CA VAL A 145 4.71 -10.58 19.43
C VAL A 145 4.73 -12.10 19.36
N GLN A 146 3.56 -12.72 19.27
CA GLN A 146 3.38 -14.16 19.09
C GLN A 146 3.14 -14.48 17.62
N LEU A 147 3.82 -15.52 17.12
CA LEU A 147 3.64 -16.05 15.77
C LEU A 147 2.80 -17.33 15.77
N GLU A 148 2.22 -17.65 14.61
CA GLU A 148 1.38 -18.84 14.41
C GLU A 148 2.14 -20.16 14.65
N ASP A 149 3.44 -20.20 14.39
CA ASP A 149 4.31 -21.35 14.64
C ASP A 149 4.72 -21.53 16.11
N GLY A 150 4.23 -20.66 17.00
CA GLY A 150 4.56 -20.63 18.42
C GLY A 150 5.81 -19.81 18.76
N GLY A 151 6.49 -19.25 17.78
CA GLY A 151 7.62 -18.34 17.96
C GLY A 151 7.21 -17.04 18.67
N ARG A 152 8.20 -16.37 19.27
CA ARG A 152 8.04 -15.04 19.87
C ARG A 152 9.14 -14.12 19.39
N ILE A 153 8.78 -12.85 19.18
CA ILE A 153 9.70 -11.80 18.73
C ILE A 153 9.49 -10.59 19.63
N GLU A 154 10.59 -10.11 20.19
CA GLU A 154 10.60 -8.90 21.01
C GLU A 154 10.93 -7.68 20.17
N GLY A 155 10.34 -6.53 20.52
CA GLY A 155 10.59 -5.27 19.85
C GLY A 155 10.21 -4.08 20.72
N ARG A 156 10.62 -2.90 20.26
CA ARG A 156 10.34 -1.65 20.96
C ARG A 156 8.87 -1.23 20.88
N ALA A 157 8.23 -1.50 19.75
CA ALA A 157 6.83 -1.21 19.47
C ALA A 157 6.30 -2.11 18.36
N LEU A 158 4.98 -2.26 18.25
CA LEU A 158 4.30 -2.96 17.18
C LEU A 158 3.41 -2.01 16.37
N ILE A 159 3.54 -2.06 15.05
CA ILE A 159 2.63 -1.40 14.11
C ILE A 159 1.77 -2.46 13.45
N GLY A 160 0.44 -2.33 13.57
CA GLY A 160 -0.52 -3.16 12.86
C GLY A 160 -0.71 -2.66 11.42
N ALA A 161 -0.24 -3.41 10.45
CA ALA A 161 -0.43 -3.20 9.01
C ALA A 161 -0.96 -4.47 8.32
N ASP A 162 -1.60 -5.35 9.09
CA ASP A 162 -2.07 -6.69 8.76
C ASP A 162 -3.44 -6.72 8.04
N GLY A 163 -3.86 -5.57 7.50
CA GLY A 163 -4.91 -5.45 6.51
C GLY A 163 -6.34 -5.52 7.07
N LEU A 164 -7.27 -5.93 6.20
CA LEU A 164 -8.71 -5.91 6.50
C LEU A 164 -9.07 -6.84 7.67
N TRP A 165 -8.41 -7.98 7.78
CA TRP A 165 -8.64 -9.00 8.81
C TRP A 165 -7.62 -8.90 9.94
N SER A 166 -7.25 -7.68 10.31
CA SER A 166 -6.20 -7.38 11.27
C SER A 166 -6.44 -8.00 12.65
N ASN A 167 -5.53 -8.87 13.06
CA ASN A 167 -5.49 -9.40 14.42
C ASN A 167 -5.05 -8.32 15.43
N VAL A 168 -4.15 -7.44 15.01
CA VAL A 168 -3.68 -6.35 15.89
C VAL A 168 -4.84 -5.41 16.22
N ARG A 169 -5.68 -5.05 15.24
CA ARG A 169 -6.89 -4.22 15.47
C ARG A 169 -7.88 -4.93 16.38
N GLU A 170 -8.14 -6.21 16.14
CA GLU A 170 -9.08 -6.99 16.95
C GLU A 170 -8.67 -7.01 18.42
N ILE A 171 -7.38 -7.22 18.70
CA ILE A 171 -6.86 -7.25 20.08
C ILE A 171 -6.92 -5.86 20.73
N LEU A 172 -6.56 -4.80 19.98
CA LEU A 172 -6.50 -3.44 20.53
C LEU A 172 -7.87 -2.80 20.73
N ILE A 173 -8.79 -3.00 19.79
CA ILE A 173 -10.03 -2.24 19.67
C ILE A 173 -11.25 -3.13 19.95
N GLY A 174 -11.22 -4.40 19.51
CA GLY A 174 -12.33 -5.34 19.69
C GLY A 174 -13.61 -4.90 18.97
N ASP A 175 -13.48 -4.21 17.81
CA ASP A 175 -14.62 -3.65 17.07
C ASP A 175 -15.33 -4.68 16.16
N GLY A 176 -14.86 -5.94 16.22
CA GLY A 176 -15.43 -7.07 15.51
C GLY A 176 -15.05 -7.15 14.03
N PRO A 177 -15.68 -8.06 13.28
CA PRO A 177 -15.32 -8.31 11.88
C PRO A 177 -15.68 -7.13 10.96
N PRO A 178 -14.99 -7.01 9.82
CA PRO A 178 -15.32 -6.00 8.81
C PRO A 178 -16.77 -6.08 8.35
N ARG A 179 -17.41 -4.93 8.18
CA ARG A 179 -18.80 -4.84 7.71
C ARG A 179 -18.85 -4.87 6.18
N ILE A 180 -19.71 -5.74 5.63
CA ILE A 180 -19.97 -5.79 4.19
C ILE A 180 -20.86 -4.61 3.81
N SER A 181 -20.39 -3.76 2.87
CA SER A 181 -21.13 -2.57 2.41
C SER A 181 -22.27 -2.90 1.44
N GLY A 182 -22.29 -4.11 0.87
CA GLY A 182 -23.22 -4.51 -0.19
C GLY A 182 -22.79 -4.09 -1.61
N HIS A 183 -21.68 -3.33 -1.73
CA HIS A 183 -21.13 -2.97 -3.03
C HIS A 183 -20.24 -4.09 -3.57
N ILE A 184 -20.35 -4.35 -4.88
CA ILE A 184 -19.51 -5.32 -5.59
C ILE A 184 -18.71 -4.56 -6.65
N ALA A 185 -17.39 -4.76 -6.67
CA ALA A 185 -16.53 -4.25 -7.72
C ALA A 185 -15.99 -5.42 -8.56
N TYR A 186 -16.35 -5.44 -9.83
CA TYR A 186 -15.76 -6.36 -10.81
C TYR A 186 -14.44 -5.75 -11.29
N ARG A 187 -13.39 -6.55 -11.29
CA ARG A 187 -12.06 -6.09 -11.69
C ARG A 187 -11.45 -7.07 -12.68
N ALA A 188 -10.90 -6.52 -13.76
CA ALA A 188 -10.11 -7.25 -14.74
C ALA A 188 -8.91 -6.41 -15.15
N VAL A 189 -7.79 -7.08 -15.45
CA VAL A 189 -6.60 -6.46 -16.04
C VAL A 189 -6.39 -7.12 -17.39
N LEU A 190 -6.39 -6.33 -18.44
CA LEU A 190 -6.22 -6.78 -19.81
C LEU A 190 -5.07 -6.00 -20.45
N PRO A 191 -4.25 -6.64 -21.31
CA PRO A 191 -3.30 -5.93 -22.14
C PRO A 191 -4.03 -4.89 -23.02
N ALA A 192 -3.51 -3.66 -23.09
CA ALA A 192 -4.12 -2.61 -23.91
C ALA A 192 -4.26 -2.98 -25.38
N THR A 193 -3.43 -3.90 -25.86
CA THR A 193 -3.48 -4.45 -27.24
C THR A 193 -4.72 -5.30 -27.50
N GLU A 194 -5.29 -5.91 -26.47
CA GLU A 194 -6.50 -6.73 -26.55
C GLU A 194 -7.79 -5.92 -26.47
N MET A 195 -7.69 -4.65 -26.02
CA MET A 195 -8.85 -3.78 -25.97
C MET A 195 -9.23 -3.27 -27.36
N PRO A 196 -10.53 -3.19 -27.70
CA PRO A 196 -11.00 -2.50 -28.89
C PRO A 196 -10.50 -1.06 -28.94
N LYS A 197 -10.10 -0.58 -30.13
CA LYS A 197 -9.49 0.76 -30.28
C LYS A 197 -10.34 1.91 -29.71
N HIS A 198 -11.65 1.81 -29.84
CA HIS A 198 -12.59 2.84 -29.33
C HIS A 198 -12.75 2.84 -27.81
N LEU A 199 -12.22 1.84 -27.09
CA LEU A 199 -12.21 1.75 -25.62
C LEU A 199 -10.82 2.04 -25.03
N ARG A 200 -9.82 2.41 -25.84
CA ARG A 200 -8.47 2.76 -25.37
C ARG A 200 -8.40 4.22 -24.99
N TRP A 201 -9.04 4.59 -23.93
CA TRP A 201 -9.01 5.97 -23.41
C TRP A 201 -7.86 6.12 -22.41
N ASN A 202 -7.27 7.30 -22.36
CA ASN A 202 -6.33 7.69 -21.32
C ASN A 202 -7.09 8.43 -20.19
N GLU A 203 -8.16 7.81 -19.70
CA GLU A 203 -9.02 8.33 -18.64
C GLU A 203 -9.31 7.26 -17.61
N VAL A 204 -9.60 7.68 -16.38
CA VAL A 204 -10.16 6.83 -15.34
C VAL A 204 -11.68 7.05 -15.34
N VAL A 205 -12.42 5.99 -15.61
CA VAL A 205 -13.89 6.00 -15.72
C VAL A 205 -14.50 5.17 -14.60
#